data_67c25765faf0fc0eb48bc18c74e597b0
#
_entry.id   67c25765faf0fc0eb48bc18c74e597b0
#
_cell.length_a   1.000
_cell.length_b   1.000
_cell.length_c   1.000
_cell.angle_alpha   90.00
_cell.angle_beta   90.00
_cell.angle_gamma   90.00
#
_symmetry.space_group_name_H-M   'P 1'
#
loop_
_entity.id
_entity.type
_entity.pdbx_description
1 polymer ?
#
loop_
_entity_poly.entity_id
_entity_poly.type
_entity_poly.pdbx_seq_one_letter_code
_entity_poly.pdbx_strand_id
1 'polypeptide(L)'
;TLDPSRSHASIVFNNSKAIELNSDWSNVQNLLDRAAVLFSFEQLGGAEACMDMAKEYAMGRYAFGRSIASFQAIKHKLADMYIAVELARSNCYYGAWALSTDAPELPTAAATCRVSASQAYHECSKENIQTHGGMGFTWEFDCHLYYRRCRQLAANIGSQAIWKDKLIGSLERANQI
;
A
#
# COMPACT_ATOMS: atom_id res chain seq x y z
N THR A 1 3.28 19.79 0.17
CA THR A 1 3.23 18.36 0.56
C THR A 1 2.72 17.52 -0.59
N LEU A 2 3.21 16.28 -0.74
CA LEU A 2 2.74 15.35 -1.78
C LEU A 2 1.29 14.96 -1.50
N ASP A 3 0.97 14.70 -0.25
CA ASP A 3 -0.36 14.33 0.22
C ASP A 3 -0.94 15.46 1.08
N PRO A 4 -1.98 16.18 0.58
CA PRO A 4 -2.59 17.29 1.32
C PRO A 4 -3.48 16.81 2.48
N SER A 5 -3.82 15.52 2.56
CA SER A 5 -4.64 14.96 3.63
C SER A 5 -3.87 14.78 4.95
N ARG A 6 -2.55 14.96 4.94
CA ARG A 6 -1.66 14.80 6.11
C ARG A 6 -0.75 16.00 6.30
N SER A 7 -0.60 16.41 7.54
CA SER A 7 0.37 17.45 7.93
C SER A 7 1.77 16.87 8.03
N HIS A 8 2.76 17.63 7.58
CA HIS A 8 4.17 17.29 7.68
C HIS A 8 4.92 18.44 8.34
N ALA A 9 5.97 18.11 9.08
CA ALA A 9 6.84 19.07 9.70
C ALA A 9 8.30 18.68 9.51
N SER A 10 9.18 19.68 9.40
CA SER A 10 10.61 19.48 9.56
C SER A 10 10.96 19.60 11.04
N ILE A 11 11.74 18.66 11.56
CA ILE A 11 12.19 18.65 12.95
C ILE A 11 13.69 18.90 12.94
N VAL A 12 14.12 19.91 13.70
CA VAL A 12 15.54 20.22 13.91
C VAL A 12 15.86 20.06 15.38
N PHE A 13 16.82 19.19 15.68
CA PHE A 13 17.33 19.00 17.03
C PHE A 13 18.49 19.98 17.26
N ASN A 14 18.33 20.90 18.21
CA ASN A 14 19.37 21.86 18.58
C ASN A 14 19.67 21.69 20.07
N ASN A 15 20.73 20.94 20.40
CA ASN A 15 21.12 20.59 21.77
C ASN A 15 19.95 20.06 22.62
N SER A 16 19.02 19.35 21.99
CA SER A 16 17.85 18.78 22.65
C SER A 16 18.27 17.67 23.61
N LYS A 17 17.67 17.63 24.78
CA LYS A 17 17.88 16.50 25.70
C LYS A 17 17.39 15.21 25.03
N ALA A 18 18.21 14.16 25.12
CA ALA A 18 17.91 12.83 24.61
C ALA A 18 18.12 11.78 25.71
N ILE A 19 17.39 10.69 25.60
CA ILE A 19 17.60 9.50 26.42
C ILE A 19 18.15 8.45 25.48
N GLU A 20 19.30 7.91 25.82
CA GLU A 20 19.88 6.77 25.11
C GLU A 20 19.05 5.54 25.38
N LEU A 21 18.58 4.88 24.33
CA LEU A 21 17.93 3.58 24.43
C LEU A 21 19.04 2.53 24.38
N ASN A 22 19.12 1.72 25.42
CA ASN A 22 20.06 0.59 25.48
C ASN A 22 19.56 -0.52 24.53
N SER A 23 19.65 -0.27 23.24
CA SER A 23 19.17 -1.17 22.19
C SER A 23 20.12 -1.14 21.00
N ASP A 24 20.16 -2.24 20.26
CA ASP A 24 20.95 -2.36 19.04
C ASP A 24 20.09 -2.08 17.77
N TRP A 25 20.72 -2.20 16.61
CA TRP A 25 20.05 -1.98 15.33
C TRP A 25 18.94 -3.01 15.04
N SER A 26 18.98 -4.19 15.67
CA SER A 26 17.95 -5.22 15.50
C SER A 26 16.58 -4.77 16.02
N ASN A 27 16.55 -4.00 17.10
CA ASN A 27 15.32 -3.41 17.64
C ASN A 27 14.71 -2.37 16.68
N VAL A 28 15.55 -1.59 16.00
CA VAL A 28 15.08 -0.65 14.96
C VAL A 28 14.47 -1.42 13.78
N GLN A 29 15.11 -2.51 13.35
CA GLN A 29 14.57 -3.36 12.29
C GLN A 29 13.23 -4.00 12.69
N ASN A 30 13.13 -4.52 13.91
CA ASN A 30 11.86 -5.05 14.42
C ASN A 30 10.76 -3.99 14.45
N LEU A 31 11.07 -2.76 14.89
CA LEU A 31 10.13 -1.65 14.84
C LEU A 31 9.64 -1.36 13.42
N LEU A 32 10.55 -1.37 12.44
CA LEU A 32 10.21 -1.15 11.04
C LEU A 32 9.34 -2.28 10.49
N ASP A 33 9.58 -3.52 10.87
CA ASP A 33 8.74 -4.67 10.47
C ASP A 33 7.32 -4.55 11.02
N ARG A 34 7.19 -4.21 12.30
CA ARG A 34 5.89 -3.95 12.92
C ARG A 34 5.15 -2.79 12.24
N ALA A 35 5.85 -1.69 11.97
CA ALA A 35 5.31 -0.56 11.24
C ALA A 35 4.89 -0.94 9.81
N ALA A 36 5.67 -1.79 9.12
CA ALA A 36 5.35 -2.23 7.77
C ALA A 36 4.03 -3.00 7.70
N VAL A 37 3.75 -3.87 8.67
CA VAL A 37 2.46 -4.56 8.75
C VAL A 37 1.32 -3.56 8.90
N LEU A 38 1.43 -2.59 9.82
CA LEU A 38 0.38 -1.59 10.05
C LEU A 38 0.14 -0.69 8.83
N PHE A 39 1.20 -0.19 8.20
CA PHE A 39 1.08 0.59 6.97
C PHE A 39 0.52 -0.21 5.81
N SER A 40 0.75 -1.53 5.77
CA SER A 40 0.19 -2.39 4.73
C SER A 40 -1.33 -2.50 4.82
N PHE A 41 -1.91 -2.48 6.02
CA PHE A 41 -3.36 -2.42 6.18
C PHE A 41 -3.96 -1.09 5.72
N GLU A 42 -3.28 0.04 5.96
CA GLU A 42 -3.71 1.32 5.40
C GLU A 42 -3.67 1.30 3.86
N GLN A 43 -2.62 0.71 3.29
CA GLN A 43 -2.50 0.57 1.83
C GLN A 43 -3.55 -0.37 1.26
N LEU A 44 -3.86 -1.47 1.93
CA LEU A 44 -4.92 -2.41 1.53
C LEU A 44 -6.28 -1.71 1.50
N GLY A 45 -6.63 -0.99 2.57
CA GLY A 45 -7.89 -0.24 2.63
C GLY A 45 -7.98 0.83 1.54
N GLY A 46 -6.87 1.52 1.25
CA GLY A 46 -6.80 2.49 0.15
C GLY A 46 -6.96 1.84 -1.24
N ALA A 47 -6.38 0.66 -1.45
CA ALA A 47 -6.52 -0.10 -2.70
C ALA A 47 -7.98 -0.55 -2.91
N GLU A 48 -8.61 -1.08 -1.86
CA GLU A 48 -10.00 -1.52 -1.87
C GLU A 48 -10.96 -0.35 -2.17
N ALA A 49 -10.78 0.78 -1.49
CA ALA A 49 -11.58 1.99 -1.77
C ALA A 49 -11.42 2.46 -3.22
N CYS A 50 -10.21 2.44 -3.78
CA CYS A 50 -9.99 2.79 -5.18
C CYS A 50 -10.69 1.84 -6.14
N MET A 51 -10.68 0.55 -5.87
CA MET A 51 -11.37 -0.47 -6.66
C MET A 51 -12.89 -0.25 -6.63
N ASP A 52 -13.45 -0.02 -5.47
CA ASP A 52 -14.89 0.21 -5.31
C ASP A 52 -15.34 1.50 -6.01
N MET A 53 -14.58 2.60 -5.87
CA MET A 53 -14.85 3.85 -6.59
C MET A 53 -14.82 3.66 -8.11
N ALA A 54 -13.81 2.93 -8.63
CA ALA A 54 -13.70 2.64 -10.07
C ALA A 54 -14.88 1.81 -10.56
N LYS A 55 -15.30 0.80 -9.81
CA LYS A 55 -16.44 -0.07 -10.09
C LYS A 55 -17.75 0.74 -10.12
N GLU A 56 -18.01 1.54 -9.09
CA GLU A 56 -19.21 2.35 -8.98
C GLU A 56 -19.30 3.35 -10.12
N TYR A 57 -18.22 4.07 -10.41
CA TYR A 57 -18.17 5.00 -11.53
C TYR A 57 -18.41 4.29 -12.87
N ALA A 58 -17.77 3.12 -13.08
CA ALA A 58 -17.94 2.37 -14.33
C ALA A 58 -19.38 1.88 -14.54
N MET A 59 -20.09 1.56 -13.47
CA MET A 59 -21.50 1.14 -13.55
C MET A 59 -22.43 2.32 -13.84
N GLY A 60 -22.14 3.50 -13.31
CA GLY A 60 -22.95 4.71 -13.46
C GLY A 60 -22.66 5.51 -14.74
N ARG A 61 -21.47 5.40 -15.32
CA ARG A 61 -21.04 6.17 -16.49
C ARG A 61 -21.41 5.47 -17.79
N TYR A 62 -22.10 6.19 -18.66
CA TYR A 62 -22.52 5.71 -19.98
C TYR A 62 -21.64 6.30 -21.08
N ALA A 63 -21.25 5.48 -22.04
CA ALA A 63 -20.60 5.85 -23.29
C ALA A 63 -21.02 4.87 -24.39
N PHE A 64 -21.20 5.38 -25.61
CA PHE A 64 -21.65 4.57 -26.76
C PHE A 64 -22.96 3.81 -26.50
N GLY A 65 -23.90 4.44 -25.79
CA GLY A 65 -25.23 3.90 -25.52
C GLY A 65 -25.33 2.85 -24.44
N ARG A 66 -24.24 2.57 -23.68
CA ARG A 66 -24.23 1.59 -22.60
C ARG A 66 -23.27 1.98 -21.47
N SER A 67 -23.44 1.37 -20.28
CA SER A 67 -22.51 1.56 -19.17
C SER A 67 -21.09 1.16 -19.57
N ILE A 68 -20.06 1.94 -19.15
CA ILE A 68 -18.67 1.60 -19.45
C ILE A 68 -18.23 0.31 -18.76
N ALA A 69 -18.86 -0.11 -17.68
CA ALA A 69 -18.63 -1.42 -17.05
C ALA A 69 -18.96 -2.60 -17.98
N SER A 70 -19.75 -2.39 -19.04
CA SER A 70 -20.07 -3.44 -20.01
C SER A 70 -18.92 -3.78 -20.98
N PHE A 71 -17.92 -2.88 -21.11
CA PHE A 71 -16.77 -3.11 -22.00
C PHE A 71 -15.74 -4.01 -21.35
N GLN A 72 -15.24 -4.99 -22.13
CA GLN A 72 -14.26 -5.95 -21.61
C GLN A 72 -12.99 -5.27 -21.09
N ALA A 73 -12.50 -4.22 -21.73
CA ALA A 73 -11.33 -3.47 -21.28
C ALA A 73 -11.47 -2.95 -19.84
N ILE A 74 -12.67 -2.52 -19.43
CA ILE A 74 -12.97 -2.08 -18.07
C ILE A 74 -13.15 -3.28 -17.13
N LYS A 75 -13.86 -4.32 -17.57
CA LYS A 75 -14.06 -5.55 -16.77
C LYS A 75 -12.73 -6.19 -16.40
N HIS A 76 -11.79 -6.30 -17.35
CA HIS A 76 -10.47 -6.88 -17.11
C HIS A 76 -9.68 -6.07 -16.09
N LYS A 77 -9.67 -4.74 -16.22
CA LYS A 77 -9.03 -3.85 -15.23
C LYS A 77 -9.59 -4.04 -13.84
N LEU A 78 -10.91 -4.06 -13.69
CA LEU A 78 -11.55 -4.27 -12.40
C LEU A 78 -11.25 -5.67 -11.83
N ALA A 79 -11.16 -6.68 -12.67
CA ALA A 79 -10.76 -8.03 -12.26
C ALA A 79 -9.30 -8.08 -11.78
N ASP A 80 -8.39 -7.41 -12.49
CA ASP A 80 -6.97 -7.32 -12.09
C ASP A 80 -6.82 -6.56 -10.76
N MET A 81 -7.56 -5.45 -10.58
CA MET A 81 -7.60 -4.72 -9.31
C MET A 81 -8.10 -5.62 -8.17
N TYR A 82 -9.17 -6.39 -8.41
CA TYR A 82 -9.71 -7.31 -7.42
C TYR A 82 -8.70 -8.39 -7.02
N ILE A 83 -8.02 -9.00 -7.99
CA ILE A 83 -6.97 -10.00 -7.74
C ILE A 83 -5.85 -9.40 -6.89
N ALA A 84 -5.37 -8.19 -7.24
CA ALA A 84 -4.32 -7.52 -6.51
C ALA A 84 -4.73 -7.23 -5.05
N VAL A 85 -5.96 -6.78 -4.82
CA VAL A 85 -6.52 -6.53 -3.47
C VAL A 85 -6.59 -7.82 -2.66
N GLU A 86 -7.11 -8.93 -3.23
CA GLU A 86 -7.26 -10.19 -2.50
C GLU A 86 -5.91 -10.85 -2.17
N LEU A 87 -4.93 -10.76 -3.07
CA LEU A 87 -3.56 -11.19 -2.78
C LEU A 87 -2.92 -10.35 -1.66
N ALA A 88 -3.07 -9.04 -1.72
CA ALA A 88 -2.57 -8.14 -0.67
C ALA A 88 -3.27 -8.42 0.66
N ARG A 89 -4.59 -8.67 0.66
CA ARG A 89 -5.38 -9.01 1.84
C ARG A 89 -4.85 -10.25 2.53
N SER A 90 -4.63 -11.33 1.78
CA SER A 90 -4.07 -12.58 2.31
C SER A 90 -2.71 -12.35 2.98
N ASN A 91 -1.82 -11.60 2.31
CA ASN A 91 -0.50 -11.30 2.82
C ASN A 91 -0.56 -10.38 4.06
N CYS A 92 -1.49 -9.42 4.11
CA CYS A 92 -1.69 -8.56 5.28
C CYS A 92 -2.16 -9.37 6.49
N TYR A 93 -3.07 -10.33 6.32
CA TYR A 93 -3.50 -11.21 7.42
C TYR A 93 -2.36 -12.11 7.90
N TYR A 94 -1.52 -12.61 7.00
CA TYR A 94 -0.29 -13.32 7.39
C TYR A 94 0.63 -12.42 8.22
N GLY A 95 0.83 -11.16 7.79
CA GLY A 95 1.60 -10.17 8.55
C GLY A 95 0.99 -9.87 9.92
N ALA A 96 -0.34 -9.73 10.00
CA ALA A 96 -1.04 -9.49 11.26
C ALA A 96 -0.92 -10.65 12.23
N TRP A 97 -1.03 -11.89 11.74
CA TRP A 97 -0.80 -13.09 12.54
C TRP A 97 0.63 -13.09 13.11
N ALA A 98 1.65 -12.91 12.25
CA ALA A 98 3.04 -12.92 12.68
C ALA A 98 3.34 -11.80 13.70
N LEU A 99 2.73 -10.61 13.51
CA LEU A 99 2.85 -9.49 14.45
C LEU A 99 2.18 -9.77 15.80
N SER A 100 0.99 -10.35 15.81
CA SER A 100 0.19 -10.57 17.02
C SER A 100 0.74 -11.71 17.90
N THR A 101 1.46 -12.65 17.29
CA THR A 101 2.03 -13.81 17.98
C THR A 101 3.54 -13.68 18.24
N ASP A 102 4.15 -12.55 17.89
CA ASP A 102 5.61 -12.36 17.93
C ASP A 102 6.36 -13.50 17.22
N ALA A 103 5.81 -13.96 16.10
CA ALA A 103 6.37 -15.09 15.35
C ALA A 103 7.74 -14.77 14.76
N PRO A 104 8.68 -15.74 14.73
CA PRO A 104 10.00 -15.57 14.13
C PRO A 104 9.95 -15.24 12.64
N GLU A 105 8.84 -15.54 11.97
CA GLU A 105 8.57 -15.22 10.56
C GLU A 105 8.20 -13.73 10.32
N LEU A 106 8.07 -12.93 11.37
CA LEU A 106 7.65 -11.52 11.23
C LEU A 106 8.45 -10.74 10.19
N PRO A 107 9.79 -10.85 10.08
CA PRO A 107 10.52 -10.11 9.04
C PRO A 107 10.10 -10.47 7.61
N THR A 108 9.85 -11.77 7.35
CA THR A 108 9.40 -12.26 6.03
C THR A 108 7.95 -11.86 5.78
N ALA A 109 7.08 -12.05 6.75
CA ALA A 109 5.67 -11.70 6.66
C ALA A 109 5.46 -10.19 6.46
N ALA A 110 6.21 -9.35 7.19
CA ALA A 110 6.21 -7.90 7.06
C ALA A 110 6.66 -7.44 5.67
N ALA A 111 7.74 -8.03 5.14
CA ALA A 111 8.21 -7.71 3.80
C ALA A 111 7.21 -8.15 2.72
N THR A 112 6.62 -9.34 2.88
CA THR A 112 5.61 -9.88 1.95
C THR A 112 4.37 -8.99 1.91
N CYS A 113 3.80 -8.65 3.06
CA CYS A 113 2.61 -7.79 3.09
C CYS A 113 2.91 -6.38 2.58
N ARG A 114 4.07 -5.81 2.93
CA ARG A 114 4.48 -4.48 2.49
C ARG A 114 4.65 -4.39 0.97
N VAL A 115 5.29 -5.38 0.35
CA VAL A 115 5.48 -5.42 -1.11
C VAL A 115 4.13 -5.56 -1.82
N SER A 116 3.29 -6.51 -1.41
CA SER A 116 2.01 -6.77 -2.08
C SER A 116 1.00 -5.63 -1.89
N ALA A 117 0.87 -5.07 -0.68
CA ALA A 117 -0.05 -3.97 -0.43
C ALA A 117 0.37 -2.68 -1.14
N SER A 118 1.69 -2.38 -1.20
CA SER A 118 2.19 -1.23 -1.95
C SER A 118 1.91 -1.35 -3.45
N GLN A 119 2.05 -2.55 -4.01
CA GLN A 119 1.78 -2.80 -5.42
C GLN A 119 0.28 -2.71 -5.72
N ALA A 120 -0.56 -3.37 -4.91
CA ALA A 120 -2.02 -3.34 -5.07
C ALA A 120 -2.55 -1.91 -5.00
N TYR A 121 -2.10 -1.11 -4.02
CA TYR A 121 -2.56 0.28 -3.90
C TYR A 121 -2.10 1.14 -5.06
N HIS A 122 -0.86 0.94 -5.56
CA HIS A 122 -0.39 1.66 -6.73
C HIS A 122 -1.23 1.34 -7.97
N GLU A 123 -1.49 0.06 -8.25
CA GLU A 123 -2.29 -0.37 -9.40
C GLU A 123 -3.73 0.11 -9.28
N CYS A 124 -4.38 -0.11 -8.12
CA CYS A 124 -5.77 0.30 -7.92
C CYS A 124 -5.94 1.81 -7.99
N SER A 125 -5.06 2.61 -7.38
CA SER A 125 -5.17 4.08 -7.44
C SER A 125 -4.95 4.63 -8.84
N LYS A 126 -4.02 4.05 -9.62
CA LYS A 126 -3.77 4.42 -11.02
C LYS A 126 -4.96 4.07 -11.91
N GLU A 127 -5.47 2.83 -11.81
CA GLU A 127 -6.58 2.38 -12.64
C GLU A 127 -7.92 3.01 -12.24
N ASN A 128 -8.07 3.42 -10.98
CA ASN A 128 -9.21 4.25 -10.54
C ASN A 128 -9.23 5.59 -11.29
N ILE A 129 -8.12 6.34 -11.31
CA ILE A 129 -8.01 7.58 -12.08
C ILE A 129 -8.29 7.32 -13.56
N GLN A 130 -7.69 6.26 -14.13
CA GLN A 130 -7.86 5.91 -15.54
C GLN A 130 -9.34 5.59 -15.87
N THR A 131 -10.05 4.92 -14.98
CA THR A 131 -11.47 4.57 -15.15
C THR A 131 -12.37 5.81 -15.14
N HIS A 132 -12.05 6.79 -14.30
CA HIS A 132 -12.74 8.09 -14.27
C HIS A 132 -12.36 9.00 -15.44
N GLY A 133 -11.27 8.71 -16.16
CA GLY A 133 -10.78 9.54 -17.25
C GLY A 133 -10.39 10.94 -16.78
N GLY A 134 -10.75 11.98 -17.55
CA GLY A 134 -10.47 13.37 -17.19
C GLY A 134 -11.04 13.80 -15.84
N MET A 135 -12.17 13.24 -15.43
CA MET A 135 -12.78 13.52 -14.12
C MET A 135 -11.92 13.07 -12.95
N GLY A 136 -11.13 12.00 -13.09
CA GLY A 136 -10.24 11.49 -12.04
C GLY A 136 -9.12 12.46 -11.63
N PHE A 137 -8.84 13.49 -12.43
CA PHE A 137 -7.87 14.55 -12.12
C PHE A 137 -8.50 15.83 -11.56
N THR A 138 -9.83 15.91 -11.54
CA THR A 138 -10.53 17.09 -11.02
C THR A 138 -10.69 16.99 -9.50
N TRP A 139 -10.98 18.14 -8.86
CA TRP A 139 -11.31 18.18 -7.44
C TRP A 139 -12.75 17.73 -7.13
N GLU A 140 -13.52 17.36 -8.14
CA GLU A 140 -14.88 16.83 -7.98
C GLU A 140 -14.87 15.37 -7.52
N PHE A 141 -13.77 14.65 -7.77
CA PHE A 141 -13.56 13.26 -7.35
C PHE A 141 -12.30 13.09 -6.53
N ASP A 142 -12.36 12.27 -5.51
CA ASP A 142 -11.26 12.05 -4.56
C ASP A 142 -10.15 11.12 -5.09
N CYS A 143 -10.23 10.66 -6.34
CA CYS A 143 -9.28 9.71 -6.94
C CYS A 143 -7.82 10.16 -6.76
N HIS A 144 -7.54 11.47 -6.97
CA HIS A 144 -6.19 12.01 -6.85
C HIS A 144 -5.67 12.04 -5.40
N LEU A 145 -6.55 12.11 -4.39
CA LEU A 145 -6.16 12.05 -2.98
C LEU A 145 -5.62 10.66 -2.64
N TYR A 146 -6.32 9.61 -3.07
CA TYR A 146 -5.86 8.22 -2.91
C TYR A 146 -4.53 7.97 -3.63
N TYR A 147 -4.35 8.47 -4.85
CA TYR A 147 -3.11 8.33 -5.59
C TYR A 147 -1.94 9.03 -4.88
N ARG A 148 -2.12 10.25 -4.39
CA ARG A 148 -1.11 11.00 -3.63
C ARG A 148 -0.75 10.28 -2.34
N ARG A 149 -1.76 9.78 -1.59
CA ARG A 149 -1.54 9.00 -0.38
C ARG A 149 -0.79 7.70 -0.67
N CYS A 150 -1.14 6.99 -1.74
CA CYS A 150 -0.42 5.82 -2.21
C CYS A 150 1.07 6.10 -2.42
N ARG A 151 1.40 7.18 -3.12
CA ARG A 151 2.80 7.55 -3.39
C ARG A 151 3.57 7.89 -2.12
N GLN A 152 2.95 8.56 -1.18
CA GLN A 152 3.57 8.88 0.11
C GLN A 152 3.81 7.59 0.93
N LEU A 153 2.80 6.74 1.06
CA LEU A 153 2.94 5.49 1.80
C LEU A 153 4.00 4.57 1.20
N ALA A 154 4.14 4.55 -0.12
CA ALA A 154 5.17 3.75 -0.80
C ALA A 154 6.61 4.20 -0.46
N ALA A 155 6.80 5.47 -0.03
CA ALA A 155 8.10 5.99 0.36
C ALA A 155 8.37 5.92 1.87
N ASN A 156 7.32 5.83 2.69
CA ASN A 156 7.44 5.73 4.14
C ASN A 156 8.18 4.45 4.54
N ILE A 157 9.05 4.53 5.54
CA ILE A 157 9.82 3.40 6.09
C ILE A 157 10.62 2.58 5.05
N GLY A 158 10.98 3.18 3.93
CA GLY A 158 11.77 2.56 2.87
C GLY A 158 10.97 2.29 1.60
N SER A 159 11.69 2.32 0.47
CA SER A 159 11.13 2.09 -0.86
C SER A 159 10.72 0.63 -1.08
N GLN A 160 9.90 0.38 -2.11
CA GLN A 160 9.53 -0.98 -2.49
C GLN A 160 10.73 -1.86 -2.85
N ALA A 161 11.81 -1.28 -3.40
CA ALA A 161 13.05 -2.03 -3.70
C ALA A 161 13.69 -2.57 -2.41
N ILE A 162 13.82 -1.73 -1.39
CA ILE A 162 14.38 -2.15 -0.08
C ILE A 162 13.57 -3.31 0.52
N TRP A 163 12.25 -3.25 0.45
CA TRP A 163 11.40 -4.31 0.99
C TRP A 163 11.43 -5.59 0.15
N LYS A 164 11.61 -5.49 -1.17
CA LYS A 164 11.85 -6.65 -2.03
C LYS A 164 13.18 -7.33 -1.73
N ASP A 165 14.25 -6.55 -1.59
CA ASP A 165 15.57 -7.08 -1.24
C ASP A 165 15.54 -7.76 0.14
N LYS A 166 14.85 -7.16 1.11
CA LYS A 166 14.64 -7.76 2.43
C LYS A 166 13.87 -9.09 2.35
N LEU A 167 12.83 -9.15 1.53
CA LEU A 167 12.05 -10.37 1.32
C LEU A 167 12.92 -11.48 0.72
N ILE A 168 13.64 -11.18 -0.36
CA ILE A 168 14.54 -12.15 -1.02
C ILE A 168 15.59 -12.65 -0.03
N GLY A 169 16.30 -11.77 0.65
CA GLY A 169 17.32 -12.16 1.62
C GLY A 169 16.77 -12.95 2.82
N SER A 170 15.49 -12.76 3.18
CA SER A 170 14.84 -13.59 4.21
C SER A 170 14.52 -14.98 3.71
N LEU A 171 14.07 -15.12 2.46
CA LEU A 171 13.78 -16.41 1.83
C LEU A 171 15.07 -17.21 1.55
N GLU A 172 16.14 -16.54 1.13
CA GLU A 172 17.44 -17.18 0.92
C GLU A 172 17.98 -17.78 2.24
N ARG A 173 17.91 -17.04 3.35
CA ARG A 173 18.32 -17.55 4.66
C ARG A 173 17.47 -18.73 5.11
N ALA A 174 16.17 -18.71 4.88
CA ALA A 174 15.28 -19.80 5.24
C ALA A 174 15.54 -21.09 4.44
N ASN A 175 16.08 -20.96 3.22
CA ASN A 175 16.38 -22.10 2.33
C ASN A 175 17.85 -22.61 2.42
N GLN A 176 18.69 -22.00 3.26
CA GLN A 176 20.09 -22.41 3.46
C GLN A 176 20.25 -23.45 4.59
N ILE A 177 19.25 -24.30 4.83
CA ILE A 177 19.31 -25.41 5.79
C ILE A 177 20.02 -26.61 5.18
#